data_bcc07b6821ec42d4a7b0bb1d511ff468
#
_entry.id   bcc07b6821ec42d4a7b0bb1d511ff468
#
_cell.length_a   1.000
_cell.length_b   1.000
_cell.length_c   1.000
_cell.angle_alpha   90.00
_cell.angle_beta   90.00
_cell.angle_gamma   90.00
#
_symmetry.space_group_name_H-M   'P 1'
#
loop_
_entity.id
_entity.type
_entity.pdbx_description
1 polymer ?
#
loop_
_entity_poly.entity_id
_entity_poly.type
_entity_poly.pdbx_seq_one_letter_code
_entity_poly.pdbx_strand_id
1 'polypeptide(L)'
;INRLPNYKRTEQGIVRTFQKNNLMMGLTVKENLLLVLQRINKKHTQWWKQVNKKNYPSLFEKVEKLLYEWGLQEYSHLKVKDLSYGVQRQIEIIMAIAGKPKLLLLDEPTAGMSQVETDQIIALINKLSSEVTIMMIEHDIEVLFGNMDRVIVLHAGTLIADGSPEVVRENPLVKEIYMGKEEMTNA
;
A
#
# COMPACT_ATOMS: atom_id res chain seq x y z
N ILE A 1 -17.87 12.56 -3.03
CA ILE A 1 -16.72 11.70 -3.45
C ILE A 1 -17.14 10.74 -4.58
N ASN A 2 -18.33 10.11 -4.52
CA ASN A 2 -18.76 9.08 -5.47
C ASN A 2 -18.84 9.57 -6.94
N ARG A 3 -19.12 10.85 -7.16
CA ARG A 3 -19.20 11.47 -8.50
C ARG A 3 -17.87 12.05 -9.00
N LEU A 4 -16.82 12.01 -8.18
CA LEU A 4 -15.52 12.55 -8.57
C LEU A 4 -14.72 11.51 -9.37
N PRO A 5 -14.05 11.90 -10.47
CA PRO A 5 -13.11 11.03 -11.17
C PRO A 5 -11.91 10.71 -10.29
N ASN A 6 -11.23 9.57 -10.53
CA ASN A 6 -10.16 9.06 -9.66
C ASN A 6 -9.07 10.08 -9.37
N TYR A 7 -8.62 10.84 -10.37
CA TYR A 7 -7.56 11.83 -10.18
C TYR A 7 -7.95 12.94 -9.18
N LYS A 8 -9.24 13.35 -9.16
CA LYS A 8 -9.72 14.35 -8.19
C LYS A 8 -9.81 13.78 -6.78
N ARG A 9 -10.11 12.48 -6.62
CA ARG A 9 -10.08 11.81 -5.31
C ARG A 9 -8.66 11.80 -4.75
N THR A 10 -7.68 11.51 -5.60
CA THR A 10 -6.25 11.57 -5.22
C THR A 10 -5.83 12.98 -4.80
N GLU A 11 -6.28 14.02 -5.50
CA GLU A 11 -6.03 15.43 -5.13
C GLU A 11 -6.63 15.81 -3.76
N GLN A 12 -7.67 15.10 -3.32
CA GLN A 12 -8.25 15.26 -1.97
C GLN A 12 -7.56 14.41 -0.89
N GLY A 13 -6.52 13.67 -1.26
CA GLY A 13 -5.75 12.85 -0.34
C GLY A 13 -6.30 11.43 -0.16
N ILE A 14 -7.15 10.92 -1.08
CA ILE A 14 -7.61 9.52 -1.06
C ILE A 14 -6.82 8.75 -2.11
N VAL A 15 -6.01 7.80 -1.67
CA VAL A 15 -5.21 6.96 -2.55
C VAL A 15 -5.59 5.50 -2.34
N ARG A 16 -5.66 4.75 -3.44
CA ARG A 16 -5.93 3.30 -3.44
C ARG A 16 -4.82 2.57 -4.19
N THR A 17 -4.32 1.49 -3.61
CA THR A 17 -3.55 0.49 -4.36
C THR A 17 -4.51 -0.47 -5.06
N PHE A 18 -4.05 -1.20 -6.07
CA PHE A 18 -4.85 -2.16 -6.81
C PHE A 18 -4.24 -3.55 -6.65
N GLN A 19 -5.03 -4.60 -6.84
CA GLN A 19 -4.56 -6.00 -6.84
C GLN A 19 -3.47 -6.27 -7.89
N LYS A 20 -3.53 -5.57 -9.04
CA LYS A 20 -2.47 -5.63 -10.05
C LYS A 20 -1.54 -4.44 -9.88
N ASN A 21 -0.24 -4.70 -9.80
CA ASN A 21 0.79 -3.67 -9.68
C ASN A 21 0.65 -2.63 -10.80
N ASN A 22 0.48 -1.37 -10.41
CA ASN A 22 0.44 -0.23 -11.34
C ASN A 22 1.84 0.39 -11.55
N LEU A 23 2.87 -0.43 -11.44
CA LEU A 23 4.25 -0.01 -11.65
C LEU A 23 4.61 0.01 -13.14
N MET A 24 5.42 0.95 -13.53
CA MET A 24 6.02 0.98 -14.87
C MET A 24 7.17 -0.03 -14.92
N MET A 25 6.86 -1.27 -15.29
CA MET A 25 7.76 -2.42 -15.22
C MET A 25 9.07 -2.25 -16.00
N GLY A 26 9.05 -1.47 -17.09
CA GLY A 26 10.23 -1.16 -17.91
C GLY A 26 11.14 -0.08 -17.36
N LEU A 27 10.67 0.66 -16.36
CA LEU A 27 11.41 1.73 -15.69
C LEU A 27 12.09 1.24 -14.41
N THR A 28 13.12 1.96 -13.98
CA THR A 28 13.78 1.73 -12.70
C THR A 28 12.87 2.16 -11.53
N VAL A 29 13.21 1.70 -10.32
CA VAL A 29 12.55 2.15 -9.08
C VAL A 29 12.59 3.67 -8.95
N LYS A 30 13.76 4.24 -9.17
CA LYS A 30 13.97 5.69 -9.13
C LYS A 30 13.08 6.44 -10.12
N GLU A 31 12.96 5.95 -11.35
CA GLU A 31 12.11 6.56 -12.38
C GLU A 31 10.62 6.47 -12.02
N ASN A 32 10.16 5.34 -11.47
CA ASN A 32 8.79 5.20 -10.98
C ASN A 32 8.47 6.24 -9.90
N LEU A 33 9.34 6.40 -8.91
CA LEU A 33 9.19 7.40 -7.84
C LEU A 33 9.24 8.84 -8.39
N LEU A 34 10.12 9.12 -9.37
CA LEU A 34 10.20 10.42 -10.03
C LEU A 34 8.88 10.79 -10.71
N LEU A 35 8.23 9.85 -11.42
CA LEU A 35 6.95 10.08 -12.08
C LEU A 35 5.85 10.49 -11.09
N VAL A 36 5.74 9.78 -9.97
CA VAL A 36 4.75 10.09 -8.93
C VAL A 36 5.02 11.46 -8.31
N LEU A 37 6.25 11.72 -7.89
CA LEU A 37 6.60 13.00 -7.27
C LEU A 37 6.49 14.18 -8.24
N GLN A 38 6.75 13.97 -9.53
CA GLN A 38 6.53 14.98 -10.56
C GLN A 38 5.04 15.33 -10.67
N ARG A 39 4.17 14.32 -10.66
CA ARG A 39 2.70 14.50 -10.70
C ARG A 39 2.21 15.28 -9.48
N ILE A 40 2.64 14.89 -8.27
CA ILE A 40 2.27 15.53 -7.01
C ILE A 40 2.70 17.00 -6.99
N ASN A 41 3.90 17.31 -7.45
CA ASN A 41 4.42 18.69 -7.47
C ASN A 41 3.88 19.53 -8.64
N LYS A 42 2.90 19.03 -9.40
CA LYS A 42 2.29 19.70 -10.58
C LYS A 42 3.31 20.15 -11.64
N LYS A 43 4.50 19.54 -11.67
CA LYS A 43 5.56 19.84 -12.65
C LYS A 43 5.40 19.08 -13.96
N HIS A 44 4.37 18.26 -14.08
CA HIS A 44 4.04 17.51 -15.29
C HIS A 44 3.68 18.38 -16.51
N THR A 45 3.35 19.66 -16.28
CA THR A 45 3.05 20.61 -17.36
C THR A 45 4.29 21.09 -18.12
N GLN A 46 5.50 20.81 -17.59
CA GLN A 46 6.76 21.21 -18.23
C GLN A 46 7.33 20.05 -19.07
N TRP A 47 6.50 19.51 -19.97
CA TRP A 47 6.82 18.34 -20.80
C TRP A 47 8.02 18.53 -21.73
N TRP A 48 8.43 19.78 -22.03
CA TRP A 48 9.61 20.10 -22.86
C TRP A 48 10.93 20.08 -22.08
N LYS A 49 10.89 20.02 -20.73
CA LYS A 49 12.11 19.94 -19.93
C LYS A 49 12.46 18.50 -19.61
N GLN A 50 13.66 18.09 -19.95
CA GLN A 50 14.17 16.78 -19.56
C GLN A 50 14.15 16.64 -18.02
N VAL A 51 13.64 15.52 -17.55
CA VAL A 51 13.61 15.18 -16.11
C VAL A 51 14.99 14.67 -15.72
N ASN A 52 15.84 15.59 -15.25
CA ASN A 52 17.18 15.28 -14.77
C ASN A 52 17.50 16.06 -13.50
N LYS A 53 18.58 15.67 -12.79
CA LYS A 53 18.97 16.27 -11.51
C LYS A 53 19.29 17.78 -11.64
N LYS A 54 19.80 18.22 -12.79
CA LYS A 54 20.12 19.64 -13.05
C LYS A 54 18.85 20.50 -13.11
N ASN A 55 17.80 19.99 -13.77
CA ASN A 55 16.55 20.76 -13.96
C ASN A 55 15.61 20.66 -12.74
N TYR A 56 15.69 19.57 -11.96
CA TYR A 56 14.78 19.27 -10.84
C TYR A 56 15.52 18.71 -9.61
N PRO A 57 16.53 19.42 -9.05
CA PRO A 57 17.35 18.90 -7.95
C PRO A 57 16.51 18.47 -6.74
N SER A 58 15.54 19.28 -6.33
CA SER A 58 14.67 18.99 -5.19
C SER A 58 13.78 17.75 -5.37
N LEU A 59 13.48 17.38 -6.62
CA LEU A 59 12.72 16.17 -6.91
C LEU A 59 13.58 14.93 -6.71
N PHE A 60 14.82 14.99 -7.17
CA PHE A 60 15.79 13.91 -7.00
C PHE A 60 16.16 13.72 -5.53
N GLU A 61 16.35 14.78 -4.77
CA GLU A 61 16.58 14.72 -3.31
C GLU A 61 15.42 14.04 -2.57
N LYS A 62 14.18 14.33 -2.95
CA LYS A 62 13.00 13.67 -2.38
C LYS A 62 12.96 12.18 -2.69
N VAL A 63 13.33 11.78 -3.91
CA VAL A 63 13.42 10.35 -4.26
C VAL A 63 14.50 9.66 -3.45
N GLU A 64 15.70 10.22 -3.37
CA GLU A 64 16.79 9.65 -2.56
C GLU A 64 16.38 9.52 -1.09
N LYS A 65 15.70 10.54 -0.55
CA LYS A 65 15.18 10.51 0.82
C LYS A 65 14.16 9.37 1.02
N LEU A 66 13.18 9.23 0.11
CA LEU A 66 12.21 8.13 0.17
C LEU A 66 12.90 6.77 0.11
N LEU A 67 13.81 6.57 -0.84
CA LEU A 67 14.57 5.33 -0.95
C LEU A 67 15.33 5.00 0.34
N TYR A 68 15.96 6.01 0.95
CA TYR A 68 16.67 5.85 2.22
C TYR A 68 15.72 5.50 3.38
N GLU A 69 14.65 6.24 3.54
CA GLU A 69 13.66 6.04 4.62
C GLU A 69 13.03 4.63 4.59
N TRP A 70 12.92 4.05 3.39
CA TRP A 70 12.28 2.75 3.17
C TRP A 70 13.25 1.60 2.87
N GLY A 71 14.55 1.85 2.96
CA GLY A 71 15.58 0.81 2.78
C GLY A 71 15.69 0.25 1.37
N LEU A 72 15.33 1.04 0.34
CA LEU A 72 15.29 0.59 -1.04
C LEU A 72 16.42 1.19 -1.92
N GLN A 73 17.49 1.69 -1.30
CA GLN A 73 18.59 2.36 -2.03
C GLN A 73 19.27 1.43 -3.05
N GLU A 74 19.47 0.17 -2.68
CA GLU A 74 20.11 -0.83 -3.54
C GLU A 74 19.29 -1.15 -4.79
N TYR A 75 17.96 -1.04 -4.73
CA TYR A 75 17.06 -1.28 -5.86
C TYR A 75 16.90 -0.06 -6.77
N SER A 76 17.43 1.11 -6.39
CA SER A 76 17.20 2.41 -7.07
C SER A 76 17.36 2.36 -8.58
N HIS A 77 18.40 1.67 -9.06
CA HIS A 77 18.78 1.59 -10.48
C HIS A 77 18.26 0.33 -11.19
N LEU A 78 17.66 -0.59 -10.46
CA LEU A 78 17.09 -1.82 -11.01
C LEU A 78 15.75 -1.54 -11.66
N LYS A 79 15.46 -2.22 -12.76
CA LYS A 79 14.13 -2.18 -13.38
C LYS A 79 13.14 -2.93 -12.51
N VAL A 80 11.93 -2.40 -12.38
CA VAL A 80 10.90 -2.99 -11.54
C VAL A 80 10.57 -4.43 -11.93
N LYS A 81 10.59 -4.76 -13.23
CA LYS A 81 10.36 -6.13 -13.72
C LYS A 81 11.38 -7.16 -13.23
N ASP A 82 12.55 -6.74 -12.81
CA ASP A 82 13.68 -7.61 -12.40
C ASP A 82 13.69 -7.83 -10.86
N LEU A 83 12.71 -7.26 -10.13
CA LEU A 83 12.58 -7.35 -8.68
C LEU A 83 11.60 -8.44 -8.27
N SER A 84 11.75 -8.97 -7.04
CA SER A 84 10.77 -9.88 -6.45
C SER A 84 9.41 -9.21 -6.28
N TYR A 85 8.36 -10.01 -6.20
CA TYR A 85 6.99 -9.50 -6.03
C TYR A 85 6.84 -8.67 -4.75
N GLY A 86 7.43 -9.11 -3.63
CA GLY A 86 7.41 -8.38 -2.37
C GLY A 86 8.05 -6.99 -2.46
N VAL A 87 9.21 -6.87 -3.14
CA VAL A 87 9.86 -5.57 -3.37
C VAL A 87 9.02 -4.68 -4.28
N GLN A 88 8.41 -5.23 -5.33
CA GLN A 88 7.48 -4.48 -6.19
C GLN A 88 6.31 -3.92 -5.38
N ARG A 89 5.75 -4.71 -4.47
CA ARG A 89 4.65 -4.28 -3.60
C ARG A 89 5.06 -3.19 -2.62
N GLN A 90 6.26 -3.29 -2.04
CA GLN A 90 6.82 -2.21 -1.21
C GLN A 90 6.91 -0.89 -2.01
N ILE A 91 7.44 -0.94 -3.24
CA ILE A 91 7.55 0.25 -4.10
C ILE A 91 6.16 0.84 -4.38
N GLU A 92 5.15 0.02 -4.67
CA GLU A 92 3.79 0.47 -4.92
C GLU A 92 3.21 1.21 -3.71
N ILE A 93 3.36 0.67 -2.50
CA ILE A 93 2.91 1.31 -1.26
C ILE A 93 3.66 2.64 -1.06
N ILE A 94 4.98 2.66 -1.25
CA ILE A 94 5.77 3.89 -1.11
C ILE A 94 5.33 4.95 -2.13
N MET A 95 5.03 4.57 -3.36
CA MET A 95 4.47 5.48 -4.36
C MET A 95 3.12 6.04 -3.92
N ALA A 96 2.27 5.20 -3.33
CA ALA A 96 0.95 5.61 -2.84
C ALA A 96 1.05 6.65 -1.71
N ILE A 97 2.01 6.48 -0.79
CA ILE A 97 2.21 7.40 0.34
C ILE A 97 3.07 8.62 0.02
N ALA A 98 3.80 8.62 -1.09
CA ALA A 98 4.68 9.74 -1.49
C ALA A 98 3.94 11.09 -1.57
N GLY A 99 2.63 11.05 -1.81
CA GLY A 99 1.72 12.20 -1.83
C GLY A 99 1.20 12.63 -0.47
N LYS A 100 1.58 11.96 0.62
CA LYS A 100 1.05 12.16 1.96
C LYS A 100 -0.49 12.12 1.98
N PRO A 101 -1.10 10.99 1.62
CA PRO A 101 -2.55 10.84 1.60
C PRO A 101 -3.12 10.99 3.01
N LYS A 102 -4.40 11.39 3.10
CA LYS A 102 -5.17 11.35 4.34
C LYS A 102 -5.78 9.97 4.58
N LEU A 103 -6.13 9.30 3.48
CA LEU A 103 -6.72 7.95 3.48
C LEU A 103 -5.99 7.09 2.45
N LEU A 104 -5.44 5.98 2.90
CA LEU A 104 -4.83 4.95 2.08
C LEU A 104 -5.71 3.71 2.10
N LEU A 105 -6.17 3.28 0.93
CA LEU A 105 -6.95 2.07 0.73
C LEU A 105 -6.03 0.99 0.17
N LEU A 106 -5.84 -0.08 0.91
CA LEU A 106 -5.03 -1.24 0.54
C LEU A 106 -5.95 -2.42 0.24
N ASP A 107 -5.78 -3.02 -0.92
CA ASP A 107 -6.58 -4.15 -1.38
C ASP A 107 -5.67 -5.37 -1.46
N GLU A 108 -5.84 -6.29 -0.50
CA GLU A 108 -5.04 -7.51 -0.31
C GLU A 108 -3.52 -7.26 -0.49
N PRO A 109 -2.91 -6.37 0.33
CA PRO A 109 -1.52 -5.99 0.14
C PRO A 109 -0.53 -7.13 0.35
N THR A 110 -0.92 -8.21 1.03
CA THR A 110 -0.07 -9.36 1.36
C THR A 110 -0.37 -10.61 0.54
N ALA A 111 -1.35 -10.55 -0.38
CA ALA A 111 -1.79 -11.71 -1.15
C ALA A 111 -0.64 -12.35 -1.96
N GLY A 112 -0.48 -13.67 -1.83
CA GLY A 112 0.52 -14.45 -2.56
C GLY A 112 1.96 -14.29 -2.07
N MET A 113 2.15 -13.70 -0.90
CA MET A 113 3.47 -13.52 -0.27
C MET A 113 3.82 -14.66 0.70
N SER A 114 5.10 -14.88 0.88
CA SER A 114 5.61 -15.66 2.00
C SER A 114 5.42 -14.90 3.32
N GLN A 115 5.46 -15.60 4.47
CA GLN A 115 5.33 -14.97 5.78
C GLN A 115 6.35 -13.83 5.99
N VAL A 116 7.60 -14.04 5.56
CA VAL A 116 8.65 -13.03 5.67
C VAL A 116 8.34 -11.77 4.88
N GLU A 117 7.80 -11.91 3.65
CA GLU A 117 7.39 -10.77 2.84
C GLU A 117 6.16 -10.06 3.43
N THR A 118 5.19 -10.83 3.96
CA THR A 118 4.04 -10.29 4.69
C THR A 118 4.48 -9.43 5.86
N ASP A 119 5.38 -9.95 6.71
CA ASP A 119 5.90 -9.23 7.87
C ASP A 119 6.60 -7.91 7.45
N GLN A 120 7.33 -7.91 6.34
CA GLN A 120 7.96 -6.72 5.79
C GLN A 120 6.93 -5.68 5.33
N ILE A 121 5.87 -6.10 4.64
CA ILE A 121 4.78 -5.21 4.20
C ILE A 121 4.04 -4.63 5.41
N ILE A 122 3.73 -5.45 6.40
CA ILE A 122 3.04 -5.00 7.61
C ILE A 122 3.92 -4.04 8.41
N ALA A 123 5.22 -4.32 8.57
CA ALA A 123 6.15 -3.40 9.20
C ALA A 123 6.22 -2.05 8.47
N LEU A 124 6.16 -2.07 7.13
CA LEU A 124 6.10 -0.88 6.30
C LEU A 124 4.79 -0.09 6.54
N ILE A 125 3.64 -0.77 6.59
CA ILE A 125 2.33 -0.16 6.87
C ILE A 125 2.33 0.47 8.28
N ASN A 126 2.81 -0.23 9.30
CA ASN A 126 2.88 0.24 10.68
C ASN A 126 3.83 1.43 10.87
N LYS A 127 4.84 1.56 9.99
CA LYS A 127 5.75 2.72 9.98
C LYS A 127 5.11 3.99 9.44
N LEU A 128 3.95 3.91 8.79
CA LEU A 128 3.26 5.08 8.26
C LEU A 128 2.86 6.02 9.38
N SER A 129 2.85 7.32 9.05
CA SER A 129 2.47 8.36 10.00
C SER A 129 1.06 8.12 10.57
N SER A 130 0.87 8.42 11.85
CA SER A 130 -0.45 8.42 12.50
C SER A 130 -1.45 9.40 11.86
N GLU A 131 -0.97 10.31 11.00
CA GLU A 131 -1.82 11.24 10.24
C GLU A 131 -2.51 10.57 9.04
N VAL A 132 -2.10 9.35 8.67
CA VAL A 132 -2.68 8.61 7.55
C VAL A 132 -3.67 7.58 8.07
N THR A 133 -4.93 7.74 7.73
CA THR A 133 -5.92 6.68 7.97
C THR A 133 -5.71 5.56 6.95
N ILE A 134 -5.61 4.32 7.43
CA ILE A 134 -5.43 3.14 6.59
C ILE A 134 -6.69 2.30 6.65
N MET A 135 -7.24 1.96 5.49
CA MET A 135 -8.28 0.95 5.35
C MET A 135 -7.72 -0.18 4.51
N MET A 136 -7.64 -1.37 5.08
CA MET A 136 -7.08 -2.56 4.44
C MET A 136 -8.16 -3.64 4.30
N ILE A 137 -8.21 -4.26 3.14
CA ILE A 137 -9.00 -5.46 2.89
C ILE A 137 -8.00 -6.61 2.84
N GLU A 138 -8.22 -7.63 3.67
CA GLU A 138 -7.40 -8.83 3.73
C GLU A 138 -8.29 -10.04 4.01
N HIS A 139 -7.84 -11.20 3.58
CA HIS A 139 -8.47 -12.47 3.88
C HIS A 139 -7.73 -13.23 4.99
N ASP A 140 -6.51 -12.84 5.32
CA ASP A 140 -5.75 -13.33 6.46
C ASP A 140 -6.17 -12.56 7.72
N ILE A 141 -6.93 -13.23 8.57
CA ILE A 141 -7.50 -12.66 9.79
C ILE A 141 -6.41 -12.30 10.80
N GLU A 142 -5.35 -13.10 10.91
CA GLU A 142 -4.27 -12.87 11.87
C GLU A 142 -3.49 -11.59 11.52
N VAL A 143 -3.31 -11.31 10.24
CA VAL A 143 -2.74 -10.04 9.77
C VAL A 143 -3.59 -8.86 10.24
N LEU A 144 -4.93 -8.96 10.14
CA LEU A 144 -5.83 -7.88 10.56
C LEU A 144 -5.86 -7.73 12.08
N PHE A 145 -6.00 -8.81 12.82
CA PHE A 145 -6.11 -8.77 14.29
C PHE A 145 -4.83 -8.28 14.97
N GLY A 146 -3.67 -8.58 14.40
CA GLY A 146 -2.39 -8.13 14.95
C GLY A 146 -2.04 -6.67 14.67
N ASN A 147 -2.72 -6.01 13.72
CA ASN A 147 -2.19 -4.75 13.16
C ASN A 147 -3.23 -3.63 12.99
N MET A 148 -4.51 -3.88 13.23
CA MET A 148 -5.58 -2.89 13.01
C MET A 148 -6.28 -2.50 14.31
N ASP A 149 -6.65 -1.22 14.44
CA ASP A 149 -7.39 -0.71 15.60
C ASP A 149 -8.88 -1.11 15.56
N ARG A 150 -9.40 -1.36 14.37
CA ARG A 150 -10.80 -1.70 14.13
C ARG A 150 -10.92 -2.67 12.98
N VAL A 151 -11.71 -3.71 13.17
CA VAL A 151 -11.98 -4.75 12.16
C VAL A 151 -13.47 -4.77 11.85
N ILE A 152 -13.77 -4.85 10.56
CA ILE A 152 -15.14 -4.97 10.03
C ILE A 152 -15.18 -6.27 9.25
N VAL A 153 -16.10 -7.17 9.60
CA VAL A 153 -16.26 -8.47 8.96
C VAL A 153 -17.53 -8.50 8.13
N LEU A 154 -17.35 -8.78 6.83
CA LEU A 154 -18.44 -8.95 5.87
C LEU A 154 -18.54 -10.40 5.44
N HIS A 155 -19.77 -10.95 5.45
CA HIS A 155 -20.04 -12.27 4.91
C HIS A 155 -21.32 -12.24 4.06
N ALA A 156 -21.24 -12.79 2.84
CA ALA A 156 -22.35 -12.81 1.89
C ALA A 156 -23.07 -11.44 1.70
N GLY A 157 -22.29 -10.36 1.69
CA GLY A 157 -22.79 -8.99 1.54
C GLY A 157 -23.40 -8.38 2.80
N THR A 158 -23.37 -9.09 3.93
CA THR A 158 -23.91 -8.62 5.22
C THR A 158 -22.78 -8.33 6.20
N LEU A 159 -22.92 -7.25 6.96
CA LEU A 159 -22.05 -6.91 8.07
C LEU A 159 -22.35 -7.86 9.24
N ILE A 160 -21.37 -8.66 9.68
CA ILE A 160 -21.54 -9.62 10.77
C ILE A 160 -20.79 -9.23 12.05
N ALA A 161 -19.73 -8.44 11.95
CA ALA A 161 -19.03 -7.90 13.12
C ALA A 161 -18.37 -6.56 12.78
N ASP A 162 -18.26 -5.69 13.78
CA ASP A 162 -17.59 -4.39 13.72
C ASP A 162 -17.13 -4.00 15.13
N GLY A 163 -15.83 -3.84 15.32
CA GLY A 163 -15.25 -3.51 16.63
C GLY A 163 -13.74 -3.63 16.67
N SER A 164 -13.18 -3.60 17.89
CA SER A 164 -11.76 -3.90 18.08
C SER A 164 -11.46 -5.36 17.71
N PRO A 165 -10.20 -5.69 17.38
CA PRO A 165 -9.79 -7.07 17.07
C PRO A 165 -10.26 -8.09 18.12
N GLU A 166 -10.16 -7.75 19.41
CA GLU A 166 -10.57 -8.62 20.52
C GLU A 166 -12.06 -8.91 20.49
N VAL A 167 -12.89 -7.86 20.29
CA VAL A 167 -14.36 -7.99 20.22
C VAL A 167 -14.78 -8.82 19.02
N VAL A 168 -14.15 -8.59 17.86
CA VAL A 168 -14.47 -9.30 16.63
C VAL A 168 -14.02 -10.76 16.71
N ARG A 169 -12.87 -11.05 17.31
CA ARG A 169 -12.33 -12.41 17.51
C ARG A 169 -13.27 -13.27 18.37
N GLU A 170 -13.93 -12.67 19.35
CA GLU A 170 -14.88 -13.38 20.25
C GLU A 170 -16.30 -13.57 19.66
N ASN A 171 -16.58 -12.94 18.50
CA ASN A 171 -17.89 -13.07 17.87
C ASN A 171 -18.15 -14.51 17.40
N PRO A 172 -19.25 -15.18 17.84
CA PRO A 172 -19.53 -16.58 17.50
C PRO A 172 -19.65 -16.83 15.99
N LEU A 173 -20.23 -15.89 15.23
CA LEU A 173 -20.38 -16.04 13.77
C LEU A 173 -19.03 -15.90 13.07
N VAL A 174 -18.14 -15.04 13.56
CA VAL A 174 -16.79 -14.92 13.01
C VAL A 174 -15.99 -16.20 13.28
N LYS A 175 -16.06 -16.74 14.49
CA LYS A 175 -15.44 -18.03 14.83
C LYS A 175 -15.95 -19.17 13.92
N GLU A 176 -17.25 -19.30 13.74
CA GLU A 176 -17.85 -20.32 12.90
C GLU A 176 -17.43 -20.21 11.43
N ILE A 177 -17.45 -19.00 10.87
CA ILE A 177 -17.25 -18.78 9.43
C ILE A 177 -15.77 -18.82 9.03
N TYR A 178 -14.91 -18.25 9.85
CA TYR A 178 -13.51 -18.00 9.50
C TYR A 178 -12.51 -18.83 10.29
N MET A 179 -12.76 -19.15 11.57
CA MET A 179 -11.83 -19.87 12.44
C MET A 179 -12.14 -21.36 12.52
N GLY A 180 -13.41 -21.77 12.36
CA GLY A 180 -13.79 -23.19 12.39
C GLY A 180 -13.30 -24.02 11.19
N LYS A 181 -12.78 -23.38 10.14
CA LYS A 181 -12.18 -24.06 8.98
C LYS A 181 -10.72 -24.43 9.18
N GLU A 182 -10.00 -23.75 10.04
CA GLU A 182 -8.57 -24.01 10.29
C GLU A 182 -8.36 -25.25 11.18
N GLU A 183 -9.28 -25.56 12.10
CA GLU A 183 -9.20 -26.79 12.92
C GLU A 183 -9.43 -28.08 12.09
N MET A 184 -10.17 -28.01 10.97
CA MET A 184 -10.40 -29.16 10.11
C MET A 184 -9.27 -29.45 9.11
N THR A 185 -8.34 -28.54 8.93
CA THR A 185 -7.22 -28.70 7.97
C THR A 185 -5.96 -29.27 8.64
N ASN A 186 -5.90 -29.25 9.98
CA ASN A 186 -4.78 -29.74 10.79
C ASN A 186 -5.10 -31.05 11.55
N ALA A 187 -6.19 -31.73 11.21
CA ALA A 187 -6.56 -33.08 11.65
C ALA A 187 -6.51 -34.08 10.46
#